data_15b1ef1c7258b09175d020aa48c3d580
#
_entry.id   15b1ef1c7258b09175d020aa48c3d580
#
_cell.length_a   1.000
_cell.length_b   1.000
_cell.length_c   1.000
_cell.angle_alpha   90.00
_cell.angle_beta   90.00
_cell.angle_gamma   90.00
#
_symmetry.space_group_name_H-M   'P 1'
#
loop_
_entity.id
_entity.type
_entity.pdbx_description
1 polymer ?
#
loop_
_entity_poly.entity_id
_entity_poly.type
_entity_poly.pdbx_seq_one_letter_code
_entity_poly.pdbx_strand_id
1 'polypeptide(L)'
;GSFLAGLGYTDPWNQLILLSILTFLIWGMESLFEYFYGVLWRNLAQTVQHELRIDTFNHVQKQGMGWFDERQKGDILAVLNDDINQLERFLDKGANDLLQVSTTVVVVGAVFIMISWEVALLAILPIPVVIWGSFRYQRSLEPRYADVRNAAGTMNALLENDLSGMSTIQSFTAEEIEIARVRAVSEGYREANRKAIKLSAAFTPLIRMAILCGFTATLLLGGWLTLEGELAVGAYSVLVFMTQRLLWPLTHLGETFDLYQRAMASSTRVLDVLTSEIEIKEGDFAPVRDIIPVSYTHLRAHE
;
A
#
# COMPACT_ATOMS: atom_id res chain seq x y z
N GLY A 1 -2.68 -40.46 10.52
CA GLY A 1 -2.62 -41.70 11.35
C GLY A 1 -1.47 -42.61 10.98
N SER A 2 -1.28 -43.00 9.71
CA SER A 2 -0.28 -44.00 9.30
C SER A 2 1.19 -43.56 9.55
N PHE A 3 1.52 -42.31 9.35
CA PHE A 3 2.86 -41.79 9.56
C PHE A 3 3.27 -41.79 11.03
N LEU A 4 2.38 -41.33 11.93
CA LEU A 4 2.64 -41.31 13.38
C LEU A 4 2.65 -42.71 14.00
N ALA A 5 1.84 -43.62 13.46
CA ALA A 5 1.89 -45.03 13.84
C ALA A 5 3.22 -45.68 13.45
N GLY A 6 3.81 -45.32 12.31
CA GLY A 6 5.16 -45.74 11.89
C GLY A 6 6.29 -45.20 12.80
N LEU A 7 6.05 -44.11 13.51
CA LEU A 7 6.98 -43.54 14.52
C LEU A 7 6.77 -44.13 15.95
N GLY A 8 5.91 -45.15 16.12
CA GLY A 8 5.65 -45.80 17.38
C GLY A 8 4.49 -45.25 18.19
N TYR A 9 3.80 -44.21 17.74
CA TYR A 9 2.62 -43.66 18.41
C TYR A 9 1.35 -44.35 17.90
N THR A 10 0.98 -45.47 18.48
CA THR A 10 -0.21 -46.26 18.07
C THR A 10 -1.49 -45.82 18.73
N ASP A 11 -1.42 -45.23 19.93
CA ASP A 11 -2.59 -44.74 20.66
C ASP A 11 -3.07 -43.40 20.09
N PRO A 12 -4.35 -43.26 19.73
CA PRO A 12 -4.93 -42.01 19.18
C PRO A 12 -4.78 -40.81 20.10
N TRP A 13 -4.83 -41.00 21.41
CA TRP A 13 -4.66 -39.94 22.41
C TRP A 13 -3.25 -39.37 22.42
N ASN A 14 -2.23 -40.24 22.36
CA ASN A 14 -0.85 -39.84 22.26
C ASN A 14 -0.53 -39.13 20.93
N GLN A 15 -1.17 -39.57 19.83
CA GLN A 15 -1.09 -38.86 18.55
C GLN A 15 -1.66 -37.44 18.63
N LEU A 16 -2.81 -37.26 19.31
CA LEU A 16 -3.45 -35.97 19.49
C LEU A 16 -2.58 -35.01 20.32
N ILE A 17 -2.01 -35.51 21.43
CA ILE A 17 -1.10 -34.72 22.27
C ILE A 17 0.12 -34.29 21.47
N LEU A 18 0.76 -35.19 20.72
CA LEU A 18 1.92 -34.87 19.89
C LEU A 18 1.62 -33.82 18.84
N LEU A 19 0.47 -33.95 18.14
CA LEU A 19 0.01 -32.97 17.15
C LEU A 19 -0.28 -31.61 17.79
N SER A 20 -0.85 -31.59 18.99
CA SER A 20 -1.12 -30.34 19.72
C SER A 20 0.15 -29.63 20.11
N ILE A 21 1.16 -30.37 20.63
CA ILE A 21 2.48 -29.81 20.94
C ILE A 21 3.17 -29.30 19.68
N LEU A 22 3.14 -30.06 18.59
CA LEU A 22 3.72 -29.66 17.31
C LEU A 22 3.06 -28.40 16.76
N THR A 23 1.72 -28.34 16.82
CA THR A 23 0.97 -27.13 16.41
C THR A 23 1.38 -25.92 17.24
N PHE A 24 1.48 -26.07 18.56
CA PHE A 24 1.92 -24.98 19.45
C PHE A 24 3.34 -24.49 19.12
N LEU A 25 4.26 -25.44 18.85
CA LEU A 25 5.63 -25.10 18.45
C LEU A 25 5.68 -24.40 17.09
N ILE A 26 4.92 -24.88 16.10
CA ILE A 26 4.86 -24.26 14.77
C ILE A 26 4.32 -22.82 14.87
N TRP A 27 3.24 -22.60 15.61
CA TRP A 27 2.68 -21.25 15.80
C TRP A 27 3.61 -20.35 16.60
N GLY A 28 4.30 -20.88 17.59
CA GLY A 28 5.33 -20.15 18.33
C GLY A 28 6.48 -19.70 17.42
N MET A 29 6.96 -20.60 16.57
CA MET A 29 7.98 -20.27 15.57
C MET A 29 7.46 -19.27 14.52
N GLU A 30 6.24 -19.47 14.01
CA GLU A 30 5.59 -18.55 13.07
C GLU A 30 5.55 -17.13 13.66
N SER A 31 5.08 -16.98 14.91
CA SER A 31 5.03 -15.68 15.60
C SER A 31 6.42 -15.06 15.82
N LEU A 32 7.41 -15.88 16.13
CA LEU A 32 8.79 -15.43 16.29
C LEU A 32 9.39 -14.92 14.97
N PHE A 33 9.19 -15.67 13.88
CA PHE A 33 9.63 -15.26 12.56
C PHE A 33 8.88 -14.02 12.07
N GLU A 34 7.57 -13.92 12.32
CA GLU A 34 6.78 -12.74 11.99
C GLU A 34 7.31 -11.49 12.69
N TYR A 35 7.67 -11.60 13.97
CA TYR A 35 8.29 -10.50 14.71
C TYR A 35 9.63 -10.06 14.09
N PHE A 36 10.56 -11.00 13.89
CA PHE A 36 11.87 -10.67 13.32
C PHE A 36 11.77 -10.11 11.90
N TYR A 37 10.95 -10.74 11.08
CA TYR A 37 10.68 -10.29 9.75
C TYR A 37 10.08 -8.87 9.72
N GLY A 38 9.05 -8.61 10.56
CA GLY A 38 8.43 -7.30 10.64
C GLY A 38 9.40 -6.20 11.08
N VAL A 39 10.27 -6.49 12.08
CA VAL A 39 11.30 -5.54 12.53
C VAL A 39 12.33 -5.27 11.44
N LEU A 40 12.86 -6.31 10.80
CA LEU A 40 13.88 -6.18 9.77
C LEU A 40 13.35 -5.44 8.54
N TRP A 41 12.13 -5.76 8.12
CA TRP A 41 11.51 -5.17 6.94
C TRP A 41 11.21 -3.68 7.15
N ARG A 42 10.61 -3.32 8.29
CA ARG A 42 10.32 -1.92 8.63
C ARG A 42 11.58 -1.09 8.79
N ASN A 43 12.61 -1.65 9.42
CA ASN A 43 13.89 -0.97 9.52
C ASN A 43 14.53 -0.75 8.15
N LEU A 44 14.43 -1.70 7.22
CA LEU A 44 14.88 -1.55 5.85
C LEU A 44 14.14 -0.38 5.15
N ALA A 45 12.80 -0.35 5.25
CA ALA A 45 12.00 0.72 4.67
C ALA A 45 12.39 2.10 5.23
N GLN A 46 12.59 2.21 6.55
CA GLN A 46 13.04 3.43 7.21
C GLN A 46 14.47 3.84 6.81
N THR A 47 15.36 2.88 6.63
CA THR A 47 16.73 3.16 6.17
C THR A 47 16.72 3.71 4.75
N VAL A 48 15.98 3.05 3.84
CA VAL A 48 15.84 3.53 2.45
C VAL A 48 15.23 4.94 2.41
N GLN A 49 14.19 5.19 3.22
CA GLN A 49 13.58 6.52 3.34
C GLN A 49 14.59 7.58 3.80
N HIS A 50 15.38 7.26 4.83
CA HIS A 50 16.39 8.17 5.38
C HIS A 50 17.46 8.49 4.34
N GLU A 51 18.07 7.48 3.75
CA GLU A 51 19.12 7.61 2.73
C GLU A 51 18.62 8.44 1.53
N LEU A 52 17.46 8.06 1.00
CA LEU A 52 16.88 8.76 -0.14
C LEU A 52 16.59 10.23 0.15
N ARG A 53 16.15 10.57 1.38
CA ARG A 53 15.91 11.95 1.80
C ARG A 53 17.21 12.74 1.86
N ILE A 54 18.26 12.14 2.43
CA ILE A 54 19.57 12.78 2.54
C ILE A 54 20.19 12.99 1.16
N ASP A 55 20.15 11.99 0.29
CA ASP A 55 20.68 12.07 -1.07
C ASP A 55 19.95 13.12 -1.90
N THR A 56 18.61 13.12 -1.84
CA THR A 56 17.79 14.12 -2.55
C THR A 56 18.09 15.53 -2.03
N PHE A 57 18.17 15.71 -0.73
CA PHE A 57 18.47 17.02 -0.14
C PHE A 57 19.90 17.50 -0.49
N ASN A 58 20.88 16.60 -0.44
CA ASN A 58 22.26 16.88 -0.85
C ASN A 58 22.32 17.29 -2.33
N HIS A 59 21.56 16.63 -3.19
CA HIS A 59 21.46 16.98 -4.60
C HIS A 59 20.83 18.37 -4.80
N VAL A 60 19.73 18.65 -4.10
CA VAL A 60 19.05 19.96 -4.13
C VAL A 60 19.99 21.08 -3.68
N GLN A 61 20.81 20.86 -2.65
CA GLN A 61 21.77 21.88 -2.18
C GLN A 61 22.85 22.25 -3.21
N LYS A 62 23.12 21.37 -4.17
CA LYS A 62 24.11 21.61 -5.23
C LYS A 62 23.54 22.31 -6.46
N GLN A 63 22.22 22.55 -6.49
CA GLN A 63 21.55 23.20 -7.61
C GLN A 63 21.81 24.71 -7.64
N GLY A 64 21.85 25.29 -8.84
CA GLY A 64 21.98 26.73 -9.05
C GLY A 64 20.71 27.50 -8.68
N MET A 65 20.83 28.82 -8.44
CA MET A 65 19.70 29.68 -8.09
C MET A 65 18.60 29.65 -9.18
N GLY A 66 18.95 29.56 -10.47
CA GLY A 66 17.99 29.46 -11.58
C GLY A 66 17.07 28.25 -11.45
N TRP A 67 17.61 27.11 -10.99
CA TRP A 67 16.81 25.91 -10.72
C TRP A 67 15.73 26.13 -9.64
N PHE A 68 16.02 26.96 -8.61
CA PHE A 68 15.06 27.33 -7.56
C PHE A 68 14.03 28.36 -8.04
N ASP A 69 14.41 29.25 -8.97
CA ASP A 69 13.51 30.29 -9.52
C ASP A 69 12.43 29.67 -10.42
N GLU A 70 12.74 28.54 -11.07
CA GLU A 70 11.80 27.79 -11.91
C GLU A 70 10.83 26.88 -11.14
N ARG A 71 11.08 26.65 -9.85
CA ARG A 71 10.32 25.68 -9.02
C ARG A 71 9.77 26.33 -7.76
N GLN A 72 8.56 25.92 -7.39
CA GLN A 72 7.98 26.36 -6.13
C GLN A 72 8.63 25.61 -4.96
N LYS A 73 8.96 26.36 -3.90
CA LYS A 73 9.54 25.76 -2.66
C LYS A 73 8.65 24.65 -2.09
N GLY A 74 7.31 24.79 -2.26
CA GLY A 74 6.33 23.78 -1.85
C GLY A 74 6.51 22.45 -2.57
N ASP A 75 6.82 22.47 -3.86
CA ASP A 75 7.01 21.25 -4.65
C ASP A 75 8.27 20.49 -4.20
N ILE A 76 9.34 21.20 -3.90
CA ILE A 76 10.58 20.59 -3.39
C ILE A 76 10.32 19.96 -2.01
N LEU A 77 9.59 20.65 -1.13
CA LEU A 77 9.20 20.10 0.17
C LEU A 77 8.29 18.88 0.04
N ALA A 78 7.37 18.90 -0.92
CA ALA A 78 6.50 17.74 -1.20
C ALA A 78 7.33 16.52 -1.66
N VAL A 79 8.34 16.71 -2.51
CA VAL A 79 9.25 15.62 -2.91
C VAL A 79 10.01 15.07 -1.71
N LEU A 80 10.62 15.95 -0.88
CA LEU A 80 11.46 15.55 0.26
C LEU A 80 10.67 14.87 1.39
N ASN A 81 9.39 15.20 1.56
CA ASN A 81 8.56 14.65 2.60
C ASN A 81 7.52 13.67 2.05
N ASP A 82 6.57 14.14 1.25
CA ASP A 82 5.41 13.34 0.89
C ASP A 82 5.75 12.21 -0.07
N ASP A 83 6.56 12.48 -1.10
CA ASP A 83 6.91 11.48 -2.10
C ASP A 83 7.83 10.40 -1.53
N ILE A 84 8.83 10.78 -0.76
CA ILE A 84 9.72 9.81 -0.09
C ILE A 84 8.94 8.98 0.94
N ASN A 85 7.98 9.58 1.64
CA ASN A 85 7.10 8.84 2.56
C ASN A 85 6.15 7.88 1.81
N GLN A 86 5.73 8.19 0.57
CA GLN A 86 4.95 7.24 -0.23
C GLN A 86 5.77 6.01 -0.64
N LEU A 87 7.05 6.19 -0.97
CA LEU A 87 7.95 5.07 -1.24
C LEU A 87 8.15 4.20 -0.01
N GLU A 88 8.35 4.79 1.15
CA GLU A 88 8.49 4.07 2.42
C GLU A 88 7.25 3.24 2.71
N ARG A 89 6.04 3.82 2.61
CA ARG A 89 4.77 3.09 2.83
C ARG A 89 4.60 1.91 1.90
N PHE A 90 5.02 2.04 0.65
CA PHE A 90 4.99 0.92 -0.29
C PHE A 90 6.02 -0.15 0.09
N LEU A 91 7.23 0.23 0.46
CA LEU A 91 8.25 -0.71 0.92
C LEU A 91 7.81 -1.41 2.21
N ASP A 92 7.29 -0.68 3.20
CA ASP A 92 6.87 -1.26 4.48
C ASP A 92 5.73 -2.27 4.32
N LYS A 93 4.68 -1.92 3.59
CA LYS A 93 3.47 -2.76 3.47
C LYS A 93 3.33 -3.39 2.09
N GLY A 94 3.34 -2.60 1.02
CA GLY A 94 2.96 -3.07 -0.31
C GLY A 94 3.91 -4.10 -0.91
N ALA A 95 5.22 -3.86 -0.83
CA ALA A 95 6.22 -4.78 -1.35
C ALA A 95 6.23 -6.10 -0.57
N ASN A 96 6.05 -6.01 0.73
CA ASN A 96 5.90 -7.15 1.62
C ASN A 96 4.69 -8.00 1.25
N ASP A 97 3.51 -7.39 1.13
CA ASP A 97 2.27 -8.07 0.75
C ASP A 97 2.42 -8.78 -0.60
N LEU A 98 3.08 -8.15 -1.58
CA LEU A 98 3.34 -8.77 -2.89
C LEU A 98 4.24 -10.00 -2.78
N LEU A 99 5.32 -9.93 -2.00
CA LEU A 99 6.21 -11.06 -1.77
C LEU A 99 5.49 -12.20 -1.04
N GLN A 100 4.70 -11.89 -0.03
CA GLN A 100 3.94 -12.86 0.73
C GLN A 100 2.90 -13.55 -0.13
N VAL A 101 2.11 -12.80 -0.91
CA VAL A 101 1.11 -13.35 -1.83
C VAL A 101 1.79 -14.24 -2.89
N SER A 102 2.87 -13.75 -3.50
CA SER A 102 3.61 -14.51 -4.53
C SER A 102 4.17 -15.81 -3.97
N THR A 103 4.80 -15.76 -2.79
CA THR A 103 5.35 -16.95 -2.12
C THR A 103 4.24 -17.93 -1.75
N THR A 104 3.13 -17.42 -1.22
CA THR A 104 1.96 -18.26 -0.85
C THR A 104 1.38 -18.94 -2.08
N VAL A 105 1.19 -18.21 -3.19
CA VAL A 105 0.65 -18.77 -4.43
C VAL A 105 1.57 -19.86 -4.98
N VAL A 106 2.88 -19.64 -4.98
CA VAL A 106 3.85 -20.63 -5.48
C VAL A 106 3.91 -21.86 -4.58
N VAL A 107 4.10 -21.67 -3.27
CA VAL A 107 4.28 -22.80 -2.32
C VAL A 107 2.99 -23.59 -2.15
N VAL A 108 1.88 -22.90 -1.87
CA VAL A 108 0.59 -23.56 -1.69
C VAL A 108 0.11 -24.16 -3.01
N GLY A 109 0.27 -23.45 -4.13
CA GLY A 109 -0.05 -23.97 -5.45
C GLY A 109 0.73 -25.23 -5.80
N ALA A 110 2.02 -25.31 -5.49
CA ALA A 110 2.82 -26.53 -5.67
C ALA A 110 2.29 -27.70 -4.82
N VAL A 111 1.95 -27.46 -3.55
CA VAL A 111 1.34 -28.48 -2.66
C VAL A 111 0.01 -28.97 -3.24
N PHE A 112 -0.84 -28.07 -3.77
CA PHE A 112 -2.11 -28.47 -4.41
C PHE A 112 -1.87 -29.38 -5.61
N ILE A 113 -0.97 -29.02 -6.51
CA ILE A 113 -0.64 -29.83 -7.70
C ILE A 113 -0.10 -31.20 -7.31
N MET A 114 0.70 -31.30 -6.23
CA MET A 114 1.22 -32.57 -5.74
C MET A 114 0.17 -33.49 -5.15
N ILE A 115 -0.90 -32.92 -4.56
CA ILE A 115 -2.00 -33.70 -3.94
C ILE A 115 -3.03 -34.10 -4.99
N SER A 116 -3.56 -33.13 -5.76
CA SER A 116 -4.50 -33.33 -6.84
C SER A 116 -4.47 -32.13 -7.79
N TRP A 117 -4.04 -32.39 -9.03
CA TRP A 117 -3.95 -31.34 -10.06
C TRP A 117 -5.34 -30.79 -10.46
N GLU A 118 -6.37 -31.64 -10.40
CA GLU A 118 -7.76 -31.27 -10.74
C GLU A 118 -8.32 -30.26 -9.73
N VAL A 119 -8.13 -30.54 -8.45
CA VAL A 119 -8.55 -29.63 -7.36
C VAL A 119 -7.68 -28.36 -7.39
N ALA A 120 -6.37 -28.49 -7.68
CA ALA A 120 -5.46 -27.37 -7.80
C ALA A 120 -5.92 -26.36 -8.87
N LEU A 121 -6.35 -26.84 -10.02
CA LEU A 121 -6.82 -26.00 -11.11
C LEU A 121 -8.04 -25.16 -10.69
N LEU A 122 -9.00 -25.76 -10.00
CA LEU A 122 -10.18 -25.05 -9.49
C LEU A 122 -9.84 -24.07 -8.35
N ALA A 123 -8.88 -24.40 -7.50
CA ALA A 123 -8.44 -23.53 -6.42
C ALA A 123 -7.67 -22.30 -6.94
N ILE A 124 -6.91 -22.46 -8.03
CA ILE A 124 -6.08 -21.40 -8.62
C ILE A 124 -6.87 -20.54 -9.61
N LEU A 125 -7.88 -21.08 -10.28
CA LEU A 125 -8.70 -20.40 -11.28
C LEU A 125 -9.27 -19.03 -10.81
N PRO A 126 -9.72 -18.84 -9.56
CA PRO A 126 -10.18 -17.54 -9.09
C PRO A 126 -9.09 -16.46 -9.09
N ILE A 127 -7.80 -16.81 -8.97
CA ILE A 127 -6.70 -15.84 -8.84
C ILE A 127 -6.63 -14.89 -10.05
N PRO A 128 -6.49 -15.37 -11.30
CA PRO A 128 -6.47 -14.48 -12.47
C PRO A 128 -7.77 -13.70 -12.64
N VAL A 129 -8.91 -14.29 -12.28
CA VAL A 129 -10.22 -13.61 -12.34
C VAL A 129 -10.28 -12.45 -11.35
N VAL A 130 -9.82 -12.67 -10.11
CA VAL A 130 -9.75 -11.63 -9.08
C VAL A 130 -8.77 -10.54 -9.49
N ILE A 131 -7.58 -10.88 -9.98
CA ILE A 131 -6.57 -9.91 -10.42
C ILE A 131 -7.15 -9.05 -11.56
N TRP A 132 -7.66 -9.67 -12.62
CA TRP A 132 -8.25 -8.95 -13.75
C TRP A 132 -9.44 -8.08 -13.31
N GLY A 133 -10.33 -8.64 -12.48
CA GLY A 133 -11.46 -7.93 -11.92
C GLY A 133 -11.05 -6.72 -11.10
N SER A 134 -10.00 -6.85 -10.27
CA SER A 134 -9.43 -5.77 -9.47
C SER A 134 -8.94 -4.61 -10.33
N PHE A 135 -8.17 -4.89 -11.38
CA PHE A 135 -7.71 -3.86 -12.32
C PHE A 135 -8.88 -3.16 -13.02
N ARG A 136 -9.88 -3.92 -13.46
CA ARG A 136 -11.05 -3.36 -14.13
C ARG A 136 -11.89 -2.49 -13.20
N TYR A 137 -11.98 -2.89 -11.94
CA TYR A 137 -12.69 -2.17 -10.91
C TYR A 137 -12.01 -0.86 -10.51
N GLN A 138 -10.69 -0.88 -10.32
CA GLN A 138 -9.88 0.29 -10.02
C GLN A 138 -10.06 1.39 -11.08
N ARG A 139 -10.03 1.04 -12.37
CA ARG A 139 -10.31 1.99 -13.45
C ARG A 139 -11.72 2.61 -13.37
N SER A 140 -12.68 1.92 -12.79
CA SER A 140 -14.05 2.43 -12.61
C SER A 140 -14.17 3.36 -11.39
N LEU A 141 -13.27 3.24 -10.41
CA LEU A 141 -13.19 4.10 -9.24
C LEU A 141 -12.50 5.44 -9.53
N GLU A 142 -11.54 5.46 -10.44
CA GLU A 142 -10.72 6.64 -10.75
C GLU A 142 -11.56 7.90 -11.06
N PRO A 143 -12.58 7.89 -11.96
CA PRO A 143 -13.40 9.06 -12.22
C PRO A 143 -14.20 9.51 -10.99
N ARG A 144 -14.61 8.56 -10.11
CA ARG A 144 -15.35 8.92 -8.89
C ARG A 144 -14.47 9.64 -7.88
N TYR A 145 -13.22 9.20 -7.74
CA TYR A 145 -12.26 9.92 -6.91
C TYR A 145 -11.81 11.25 -7.52
N ALA A 146 -11.81 11.39 -8.85
CA ALA A 146 -11.63 12.68 -9.49
C ALA A 146 -12.76 13.66 -9.15
N ASP A 147 -14.03 13.21 -9.21
CA ASP A 147 -15.19 14.00 -8.78
C ASP A 147 -15.07 14.46 -7.31
N VAL A 148 -14.63 13.57 -6.43
CA VAL A 148 -14.39 13.90 -5.00
C VAL A 148 -13.30 14.96 -4.85
N ARG A 149 -12.17 14.82 -5.56
CA ARG A 149 -11.08 15.81 -5.51
C ARG A 149 -11.51 17.17 -6.01
N ASN A 150 -12.29 17.23 -7.11
CA ASN A 150 -12.83 18.48 -7.64
C ASN A 150 -13.78 19.17 -6.64
N ALA A 151 -14.68 18.39 -6.03
CA ALA A 151 -15.58 18.90 -5.01
C ALA A 151 -14.83 19.38 -3.75
N ALA A 152 -13.79 18.68 -3.33
CA ALA A 152 -12.90 19.09 -2.24
C ALA A 152 -12.18 20.40 -2.58
N GLY A 153 -11.66 20.54 -3.81
CA GLY A 153 -11.03 21.77 -4.28
C GLY A 153 -11.97 22.98 -4.24
N THR A 154 -13.22 22.81 -4.67
CA THR A 154 -14.26 23.85 -4.59
C THR A 154 -14.54 24.24 -3.14
N MET A 155 -14.63 23.25 -2.25
CA MET A 155 -14.86 23.48 -0.80
C MET A 155 -13.70 24.26 -0.17
N ASN A 156 -12.46 23.83 -0.44
CA ASN A 156 -11.27 24.48 0.08
C ASN A 156 -11.15 25.94 -0.40
N ALA A 157 -11.39 26.20 -1.70
CA ALA A 157 -11.36 27.55 -2.25
C ALA A 157 -12.42 28.47 -1.60
N LEU A 158 -13.62 27.93 -1.34
CA LEU A 158 -14.66 28.67 -0.64
C LEU A 158 -14.25 29.03 0.79
N LEU A 159 -13.77 28.02 1.54
CA LEU A 159 -13.34 28.23 2.94
C LEU A 159 -12.15 29.20 3.04
N GLU A 160 -11.19 29.11 2.12
CA GLU A 160 -10.05 30.04 2.06
C GLU A 160 -10.53 31.47 1.81
N ASN A 161 -11.47 31.66 0.87
CA ASN A 161 -12.05 32.98 0.58
C ASN A 161 -12.80 33.54 1.78
N ASP A 162 -13.64 32.72 2.45
CA ASP A 162 -14.44 33.15 3.61
C ASP A 162 -13.54 33.47 4.81
N LEU A 163 -12.52 32.67 5.08
CA LEU A 163 -11.55 32.93 6.15
C LEU A 163 -10.73 34.19 5.88
N SER A 164 -10.32 34.43 4.64
CA SER A 164 -9.60 35.66 4.25
C SER A 164 -10.52 36.91 4.32
N GLY A 165 -11.80 36.74 4.01
CA GLY A 165 -12.83 37.77 4.06
C GLY A 165 -13.61 37.91 5.39
N MET A 166 -13.15 37.21 6.46
CA MET A 166 -13.93 37.10 7.71
C MET A 166 -14.33 38.45 8.31
N SER A 167 -13.44 39.45 8.29
CA SER A 167 -13.77 40.80 8.77
C SER A 167 -14.92 41.46 7.99
N THR A 168 -14.98 41.21 6.68
CA THR A 168 -16.05 41.69 5.81
C THR A 168 -17.36 40.98 6.14
N ILE A 169 -17.35 39.68 6.27
CA ILE A 169 -18.53 38.86 6.63
C ILE A 169 -19.13 39.37 7.95
N GLN A 170 -18.31 39.57 8.97
CA GLN A 170 -18.74 40.06 10.27
C GLN A 170 -19.23 41.54 10.22
N SER A 171 -18.56 42.41 9.44
CA SER A 171 -18.97 43.81 9.32
C SER A 171 -20.35 43.98 8.69
N PHE A 172 -20.72 43.04 7.79
CA PHE A 172 -22.02 43.02 7.10
C PHE A 172 -23.03 42.06 7.76
N THR A 173 -22.68 41.43 8.89
CA THR A 173 -23.52 40.39 9.56
C THR A 173 -24.05 39.37 8.60
N ALA A 174 -23.16 38.91 7.68
CA ALA A 174 -23.49 37.99 6.58
C ALA A 174 -23.22 36.51 6.91
N GLU A 175 -22.97 36.17 8.18
CA GLU A 175 -22.58 34.82 8.63
C GLU A 175 -23.60 33.74 8.22
N GLU A 176 -24.90 34.03 8.37
CA GLU A 176 -25.98 33.11 8.00
C GLU A 176 -25.97 32.80 6.48
N ILE A 177 -25.68 33.81 5.65
CA ILE A 177 -25.62 33.68 4.20
C ILE A 177 -24.42 32.79 3.79
N GLU A 178 -23.27 33.07 4.39
CA GLU A 178 -22.04 32.27 4.08
C GLU A 178 -22.15 30.83 4.63
N ILE A 179 -22.75 30.64 5.81
CA ILE A 179 -23.03 29.28 6.31
C ILE A 179 -23.94 28.50 5.34
N ALA A 180 -24.97 29.16 4.80
CA ALA A 180 -25.85 28.50 3.82
C ALA A 180 -25.11 28.14 2.56
N ARG A 181 -24.19 29.00 2.09
CA ARG A 181 -23.32 28.76 0.93
C ARG A 181 -22.35 27.61 1.14
N VAL A 182 -21.64 27.62 2.28
CA VAL A 182 -20.73 26.52 2.68
C VAL A 182 -21.49 25.21 2.79
N ARG A 183 -22.71 25.22 3.36
CA ARG A 183 -23.56 24.02 3.46
C ARG A 183 -23.90 23.44 2.09
N ALA A 184 -24.26 24.29 1.11
CA ALA A 184 -24.56 23.82 -0.24
C ALA A 184 -23.35 23.17 -0.93
N VAL A 185 -22.16 23.77 -0.81
CA VAL A 185 -20.92 23.21 -1.37
C VAL A 185 -20.52 21.92 -0.64
N SER A 186 -20.65 21.88 0.69
CA SER A 186 -20.40 20.71 1.51
C SER A 186 -21.32 19.54 1.15
N GLU A 187 -22.59 19.83 0.83
CA GLU A 187 -23.52 18.79 0.37
C GLU A 187 -23.10 18.21 -0.99
N GLY A 188 -22.60 19.03 -1.91
CA GLY A 188 -22.02 18.56 -3.17
C GLY A 188 -20.82 17.65 -2.96
N TYR A 189 -19.93 18.02 -2.05
CA TYR A 189 -18.78 17.19 -1.66
C TYR A 189 -19.24 15.86 -1.02
N ARG A 190 -20.23 15.90 -0.12
CA ARG A 190 -20.82 14.73 0.51
C ARG A 190 -21.41 13.77 -0.52
N GLU A 191 -22.14 14.27 -1.52
CA GLU A 191 -22.75 13.43 -2.55
C GLU A 191 -21.69 12.79 -3.48
N ALA A 192 -20.62 13.52 -3.83
CA ALA A 192 -19.49 12.97 -4.57
C ALA A 192 -18.83 11.82 -3.77
N ASN A 193 -18.54 12.02 -2.50
CA ASN A 193 -18.02 10.99 -1.60
C ASN A 193 -18.97 9.79 -1.51
N ARG A 194 -20.26 10.01 -1.35
CA ARG A 194 -21.26 8.94 -1.26
C ARG A 194 -21.23 8.02 -2.49
N LYS A 195 -21.09 8.60 -3.69
CA LYS A 195 -20.96 7.82 -4.93
C LYS A 195 -19.67 7.02 -4.97
N ALA A 196 -18.55 7.62 -4.57
CA ALA A 196 -17.26 6.93 -4.49
C ALA A 196 -17.27 5.81 -3.44
N ILE A 197 -17.81 6.08 -2.24
CA ILE A 197 -17.90 5.10 -1.14
C ILE A 197 -18.77 3.90 -1.54
N LYS A 198 -19.94 4.12 -2.18
CA LYS A 198 -20.79 3.01 -2.61
C LYS A 198 -20.06 2.06 -3.56
N LEU A 199 -19.32 2.61 -4.50
CA LEU A 199 -18.54 1.80 -5.43
C LEU A 199 -17.34 1.16 -4.70
N SER A 200 -16.55 1.91 -3.95
CA SER A 200 -15.40 1.37 -3.21
C SER A 200 -15.79 0.26 -2.23
N ALA A 201 -16.87 0.44 -1.46
CA ALA A 201 -17.33 -0.55 -0.50
C ALA A 201 -17.81 -1.87 -1.14
N ALA A 202 -18.22 -1.86 -2.40
CA ALA A 202 -18.64 -3.08 -3.11
C ALA A 202 -17.45 -3.94 -3.57
N PHE A 203 -16.23 -3.42 -3.57
CA PHE A 203 -15.04 -4.12 -4.05
C PHE A 203 -14.74 -5.40 -3.27
N THR A 204 -14.57 -5.29 -1.96
CA THR A 204 -14.26 -6.45 -1.10
C THR A 204 -15.34 -7.54 -1.13
N PRO A 205 -16.67 -7.24 -1.04
CA PRO A 205 -17.70 -8.23 -1.22
C PRO A 205 -17.67 -8.96 -2.57
N LEU A 206 -17.40 -8.26 -3.66
CA LEU A 206 -17.31 -8.87 -4.99
C LEU A 206 -16.14 -9.85 -5.10
N ILE A 207 -14.96 -9.47 -4.61
CA ILE A 207 -13.81 -10.38 -4.55
C ILE A 207 -14.11 -11.57 -3.66
N ARG A 208 -14.74 -11.37 -2.50
CA ARG A 208 -15.12 -12.44 -1.60
C ARG A 208 -16.06 -13.44 -2.25
N MET A 209 -16.99 -12.98 -3.11
CA MET A 209 -17.86 -13.89 -3.87
C MET A 209 -17.08 -14.72 -4.88
N ALA A 210 -16.09 -14.14 -5.57
CA ALA A 210 -15.22 -14.91 -6.47
C ALA A 210 -14.41 -15.97 -5.71
N ILE A 211 -13.87 -15.60 -4.53
CA ILE A 211 -13.16 -16.52 -3.63
C ILE A 211 -14.10 -17.64 -3.16
N LEU A 212 -15.33 -17.30 -2.77
CA LEU A 212 -16.33 -18.27 -2.34
C LEU A 212 -16.66 -19.28 -3.45
N CYS A 213 -16.75 -18.85 -4.70
CA CYS A 213 -16.96 -19.76 -5.84
C CYS A 213 -15.81 -20.77 -5.97
N GLY A 214 -14.56 -20.31 -5.90
CA GLY A 214 -13.38 -21.18 -5.93
C GLY A 214 -13.31 -22.13 -4.73
N PHE A 215 -13.60 -21.64 -3.55
CA PHE A 215 -13.66 -22.46 -2.34
C PHE A 215 -14.74 -23.53 -2.42
N THR A 216 -15.96 -23.17 -2.87
CA THR A 216 -17.07 -24.11 -3.04
C THR A 216 -16.77 -25.16 -4.11
N ALA A 217 -16.13 -24.76 -5.22
CA ALA A 217 -15.69 -25.68 -6.25
C ALA A 217 -14.67 -26.70 -5.71
N THR A 218 -13.69 -26.25 -4.94
CA THR A 218 -12.70 -27.12 -4.26
C THR A 218 -13.38 -28.06 -3.26
N LEU A 219 -14.35 -27.56 -2.50
CA LEU A 219 -15.11 -28.35 -1.53
C LEU A 219 -15.92 -29.44 -2.21
N LEU A 220 -16.63 -29.13 -3.29
CA LEU A 220 -17.46 -30.08 -4.02
C LEU A 220 -16.66 -31.14 -4.78
N LEU A 221 -15.65 -30.69 -5.57
CA LEU A 221 -14.84 -31.63 -6.35
C LEU A 221 -13.96 -32.48 -5.45
N GLY A 222 -13.25 -31.86 -4.49
CA GLY A 222 -12.43 -32.60 -3.54
C GLY A 222 -13.24 -33.58 -2.67
N GLY A 223 -14.44 -33.16 -2.26
CA GLY A 223 -15.37 -34.02 -1.54
C GLY A 223 -15.84 -35.20 -2.39
N TRP A 224 -16.20 -34.97 -3.66
CA TRP A 224 -16.57 -36.02 -4.60
C TRP A 224 -15.44 -37.03 -4.84
N LEU A 225 -14.21 -36.56 -5.12
CA LEU A 225 -13.03 -37.44 -5.27
C LEU A 225 -12.74 -38.26 -3.99
N THR A 226 -13.03 -37.67 -2.83
CA THR A 226 -12.87 -38.38 -1.54
C THR A 226 -13.93 -39.47 -1.36
N LEU A 227 -15.15 -39.23 -1.78
CA LEU A 227 -16.24 -40.23 -1.74
C LEU A 227 -16.01 -41.40 -2.72
N GLU A 228 -15.41 -41.12 -3.88
CA GLU A 228 -15.00 -42.14 -4.86
C GLU A 228 -13.74 -42.91 -4.40
N GLY A 229 -13.05 -42.45 -3.34
CA GLY A 229 -11.88 -43.11 -2.81
C GLY A 229 -10.57 -42.73 -3.53
N GLU A 230 -10.61 -41.80 -4.47
CA GLU A 230 -9.44 -41.31 -5.23
C GLU A 230 -8.60 -40.34 -4.40
N LEU A 231 -9.20 -39.66 -3.43
CA LEU A 231 -8.52 -38.72 -2.55
C LEU A 231 -8.68 -39.14 -1.08
N ALA A 232 -7.57 -39.17 -0.36
CA ALA A 232 -7.60 -39.47 1.08
C ALA A 232 -8.28 -38.32 1.86
N VAL A 233 -9.11 -38.64 2.86
CA VAL A 233 -9.81 -37.64 3.71
C VAL A 233 -8.86 -36.62 4.31
N GLY A 234 -7.67 -37.04 4.74
CA GLY A 234 -6.65 -36.13 5.28
C GLY A 234 -6.13 -35.14 4.24
N ALA A 235 -5.88 -35.59 3.01
CA ALA A 235 -5.47 -34.74 1.90
C ALA A 235 -6.58 -33.73 1.51
N TYR A 236 -7.83 -34.18 1.46
CA TYR A 236 -8.98 -33.31 1.25
C TYR A 236 -9.08 -32.21 2.31
N SER A 237 -8.93 -32.56 3.58
CA SER A 237 -8.94 -31.58 4.69
C SER A 237 -7.85 -30.53 4.52
N VAL A 238 -6.63 -30.94 4.11
CA VAL A 238 -5.52 -30.01 3.82
C VAL A 238 -5.88 -29.08 2.66
N LEU A 239 -6.41 -29.61 1.56
CA LEU A 239 -6.79 -28.79 0.39
C LEU A 239 -7.86 -27.74 0.75
N VAL A 240 -8.91 -28.13 1.47
CA VAL A 240 -9.97 -27.21 1.92
C VAL A 240 -9.40 -26.09 2.80
N PHE A 241 -8.58 -26.46 3.78
CA PHE A 241 -7.97 -25.47 4.69
C PHE A 241 -7.00 -24.54 3.96
N MET A 242 -6.17 -25.09 3.08
CA MET A 242 -5.18 -24.33 2.31
C MET A 242 -5.83 -23.42 1.26
N THR A 243 -7.02 -23.76 0.74
CA THR A 243 -7.73 -22.89 -0.21
C THR A 243 -8.04 -21.53 0.38
N GLN A 244 -8.47 -21.48 1.63
CA GLN A 244 -8.70 -20.19 2.31
C GLN A 244 -7.39 -19.42 2.47
N ARG A 245 -6.32 -20.07 2.88
CA ARG A 245 -5.00 -19.45 3.05
C ARG A 245 -4.42 -18.92 1.74
N LEU A 246 -4.72 -19.59 0.62
CA LEU A 246 -4.32 -19.19 -0.73
C LEU A 246 -5.09 -17.95 -1.23
N LEU A 247 -6.39 -17.93 -1.02
CA LEU A 247 -7.27 -16.94 -1.65
C LEU A 247 -7.52 -15.71 -0.78
N TRP A 248 -7.40 -15.80 0.54
CA TRP A 248 -7.68 -14.69 1.45
C TRP A 248 -6.81 -13.44 1.22
N PRO A 249 -5.49 -13.55 1.00
CA PRO A 249 -4.65 -12.38 0.73
C PRO A 249 -5.06 -11.58 -0.51
N LEU A 250 -5.76 -12.21 -1.46
CA LEU A 250 -6.23 -11.53 -2.67
C LEU A 250 -7.26 -10.42 -2.38
N THR A 251 -7.92 -10.44 -1.22
CA THR A 251 -8.87 -9.40 -0.82
C THR A 251 -8.21 -8.04 -0.61
N HIS A 252 -6.90 -8.02 -0.32
CA HIS A 252 -6.12 -6.80 -0.07
C HIS A 252 -5.30 -6.33 -1.29
N LEU A 253 -5.30 -7.09 -2.40
CA LEU A 253 -4.53 -6.73 -3.61
C LEU A 253 -4.86 -5.33 -4.14
N GLY A 254 -6.12 -4.87 -3.97
CA GLY A 254 -6.52 -3.53 -4.38
C GLY A 254 -5.76 -2.42 -3.63
N GLU A 255 -5.59 -2.56 -2.33
CA GLU A 255 -4.81 -1.61 -1.50
C GLU A 255 -3.33 -1.65 -1.86
N THR A 256 -2.79 -2.84 -2.03
CA THR A 256 -1.38 -3.04 -2.39
C THR A 256 -1.07 -2.43 -3.75
N PHE A 257 -1.99 -2.56 -4.71
CA PHE A 257 -1.83 -1.96 -6.03
C PHE A 257 -1.93 -0.42 -6.00
N ASP A 258 -2.80 0.14 -5.18
CA ASP A 258 -2.89 1.59 -4.97
C ASP A 258 -1.58 2.15 -4.36
N LEU A 259 -1.02 1.46 -3.35
CA LEU A 259 0.29 1.80 -2.80
C LEU A 259 1.40 1.75 -3.84
N TYR A 260 1.41 0.71 -4.69
CA TYR A 260 2.36 0.60 -5.80
C TYR A 260 2.25 1.76 -6.79
N GLN A 261 1.05 2.12 -7.23
CA GLN A 261 0.87 3.22 -8.19
C GLN A 261 1.33 4.56 -7.62
N ARG A 262 1.01 4.84 -6.36
CA ARG A 262 1.47 6.06 -5.68
C ARG A 262 2.98 6.09 -5.55
N ALA A 263 3.58 4.98 -5.13
CA ALA A 263 5.02 4.88 -5.02
C ALA A 263 5.72 5.07 -6.36
N MET A 264 5.20 4.51 -7.45
CA MET A 264 5.76 4.70 -8.80
C MET A 264 5.68 6.16 -9.26
N ALA A 265 4.55 6.84 -9.04
CA ALA A 265 4.41 8.25 -9.34
C ALA A 265 5.37 9.13 -8.50
N SER A 266 5.52 8.82 -7.21
CA SER A 266 6.45 9.50 -6.32
C SER A 266 7.91 9.22 -6.66
N SER A 267 8.24 7.96 -7.03
CA SER A 267 9.58 7.59 -7.51
C SER A 267 10.01 8.42 -8.72
N THR A 268 9.11 8.61 -9.67
CA THR A 268 9.40 9.44 -10.86
C THR A 268 9.78 10.86 -10.44
N ARG A 269 9.02 11.50 -9.55
CA ARG A 269 9.32 12.87 -9.09
C ARG A 269 10.63 12.96 -8.29
N VAL A 270 10.90 11.99 -7.43
CA VAL A 270 12.17 11.93 -6.68
C VAL A 270 13.35 11.73 -7.63
N LEU A 271 13.22 10.84 -8.62
CA LEU A 271 14.25 10.61 -9.63
C LEU A 271 14.46 11.83 -10.53
N ASP A 272 13.39 12.53 -10.91
CA ASP A 272 13.50 13.77 -11.70
C ASP A 272 14.33 14.83 -10.97
N VAL A 273 14.21 14.92 -9.64
CA VAL A 273 15.05 15.79 -8.83
C VAL A 273 16.49 15.27 -8.79
N LEU A 274 16.70 13.98 -8.50
CA LEU A 274 18.02 13.37 -8.35
C LEU A 274 18.83 13.33 -9.66
N THR A 275 18.14 13.28 -10.82
CA THR A 275 18.79 13.25 -12.14
C THR A 275 18.88 14.64 -12.79
N SER A 276 18.35 15.69 -12.13
CA SER A 276 18.50 17.07 -12.63
C SER A 276 19.96 17.47 -12.72
N GLU A 277 20.35 18.12 -13.81
CA GLU A 277 21.74 18.51 -14.04
C GLU A 277 22.19 19.59 -13.04
N ILE A 278 23.37 19.41 -12.44
CA ILE A 278 24.00 20.38 -11.57
C ILE A 278 24.80 21.35 -12.45
N GLU A 279 24.28 22.56 -12.63
CA GLU A 279 24.91 23.58 -13.46
C GLU A 279 26.22 24.13 -12.86
N ILE A 280 26.29 24.17 -11.51
CA ILE A 280 27.44 24.69 -10.80
C ILE A 280 28.52 23.61 -10.71
N LYS A 281 29.54 23.72 -11.54
CA LYS A 281 30.73 22.85 -11.46
C LYS A 281 31.77 23.48 -10.56
N GLU A 282 32.40 22.69 -9.71
CA GLU A 282 33.57 23.14 -8.95
C GLU A 282 34.67 23.59 -9.89
N GLY A 283 35.17 24.80 -9.69
CA GLY A 283 36.32 25.32 -10.47
C GLY A 283 37.62 24.84 -9.87
N ASP A 284 38.65 24.70 -10.71
CA ASP A 284 39.99 24.28 -10.29
C ASP A 284 40.78 25.40 -9.55
N PHE A 285 40.15 26.55 -9.29
CA PHE A 285 40.79 27.70 -8.67
C PHE A 285 40.69 27.63 -7.14
N ALA A 286 41.80 27.37 -6.48
CA ALA A 286 41.93 27.52 -5.04
C ALA A 286 42.19 28.99 -4.69
N PRO A 287 41.38 29.67 -3.85
CA PRO A 287 41.61 31.04 -3.46
C PRO A 287 42.95 31.15 -2.68
N VAL A 288 43.80 32.11 -3.08
CA VAL A 288 45.16 32.33 -2.50
C VAL A 288 45.10 32.92 -1.09
N ARG A 289 43.94 33.34 -0.59
CA ARG A 289 43.72 33.89 0.74
C ARG A 289 42.46 33.37 1.38
N ASP A 290 42.51 33.14 2.70
CA ASP A 290 41.33 32.89 3.52
C ASP A 290 40.33 34.04 3.33
N ILE A 291 39.21 33.74 2.70
CA ILE A 291 38.10 34.68 2.56
C ILE A 291 37.42 34.76 3.91
N ILE A 292 37.61 35.86 4.63
CA ILE A 292 36.87 36.14 5.87
C ILE A 292 35.46 36.54 5.46
N PRO A 293 34.41 35.76 5.80
CA PRO A 293 33.05 36.15 5.50
C PRO A 293 32.67 37.39 6.28
N VAL A 294 32.40 38.51 5.57
CA VAL A 294 31.95 39.78 6.17
C VAL A 294 30.43 39.84 6.01
N SER A 295 29.72 39.84 7.13
CA SER A 295 28.28 40.06 7.14
C SER A 295 27.98 41.57 7.16
N TYR A 296 27.33 42.06 6.11
CA TYR A 296 26.88 43.47 6.02
C TYR A 296 25.45 43.65 6.65
N THR A 297 25.26 43.23 7.87
CA THR A 297 23.97 43.41 8.56
C THR A 297 23.71 44.83 9.08
N HIS A 298 24.63 45.78 8.88
CA HIS A 298 24.55 47.15 9.46
C HIS A 298 24.52 48.30 8.45
N LEU A 299 24.08 48.11 7.22
CA LEU A 299 23.98 49.22 6.26
C LEU A 299 22.60 49.91 6.20
N ARG A 300 21.79 49.84 7.24
CA ARG A 300 20.53 50.59 7.30
C ARG A 300 20.23 51.18 8.67
N ALA A 301 21.06 52.09 9.08
CA ALA A 301 20.79 52.96 10.23
C ALA A 301 21.32 54.36 10.01
N HIS A 302 21.00 55.01 8.89
CA HIS A 302 21.03 56.46 8.72
C HIS A 302 20.44 56.83 7.35
N GLU A 303 19.12 56.95 7.31
CA GLU A 303 18.34 57.98 6.62
C GLU A 303 16.93 58.05 7.20
#